data_2846a469af979610f9a4b1e09bbc8fb3
#
_entry.id   2846a469af979610f9a4b1e09bbc8fb3
#
_cell.length_a   1.000
_cell.length_b   1.000
_cell.length_c   1.000
_cell.angle_alpha   90.00
_cell.angle_beta   90.00
_cell.angle_gamma   90.00
#
_symmetry.space_group_name_H-M   'P 1'
#
loop_
_entity.id
_entity.type
_entity.pdbx_description
1 polymer ?
#
loop_
_entity_poly.entity_id
_entity_poly.type
_entity_poly.pdbx_seq_one_letter_code
_entity_poly.pdbx_strand_id
1 'polypeptide(L)'
;MTDPRPVARCDGAARTFGQGPRAVVALQPTTCEIFAGTRIAVTGPSGSGKSTLLHLLAGLDAPTLGTVTWPEIGPRDALRPSRIGVVFQGPSLLPPLTVVENVALPLLLAGRTEAEATSGATAALERLDLADLASKLPEEISGGQAQRVAVARALTGHPVLLLADEPTGQLDHENASAVVDVLEEAAQHSGAALIVATHDPEVAERLPERWLMRDGRLAFTTAQRAWLR
;
A
#
# COMPACT_ATOMS: atom_id res chain seq x y z
N MET A 1 -3.75 -30.28 -6.42
CA MET A 1 -3.92 -28.82 -6.41
C MET A 1 -3.03 -28.32 -5.29
N THR A 2 -1.99 -27.55 -5.61
CA THR A 2 -1.15 -26.92 -4.58
C THR A 2 -1.98 -25.82 -3.92
N ASP A 3 -2.01 -25.80 -2.58
CA ASP A 3 -2.64 -24.70 -1.84
C ASP A 3 -2.08 -23.35 -2.31
N PRO A 4 -2.93 -22.32 -2.49
CA PRO A 4 -2.49 -21.00 -2.91
C PRO A 4 -1.47 -20.46 -1.88
N ARG A 5 -0.32 -19.99 -2.36
CA ARG A 5 0.68 -19.36 -1.49
C ARG A 5 0.25 -17.94 -1.14
N PRO A 6 0.38 -17.50 0.10
CA PRO A 6 0.09 -16.11 0.44
C PRO A 6 1.15 -15.17 -0.17
N VAL A 7 0.68 -14.01 -0.63
CA VAL A 7 1.53 -12.91 -1.11
C VAL A 7 2.35 -12.32 0.04
N ALA A 8 1.73 -12.21 1.22
CA ALA A 8 2.41 -11.81 2.46
C ALA A 8 1.83 -12.58 3.65
N ARG A 9 2.69 -12.88 4.63
CA ARG A 9 2.34 -13.59 5.86
C ARG A 9 3.04 -12.96 7.05
N CYS A 10 2.28 -12.67 8.09
CA CYS A 10 2.77 -12.38 9.43
C CYS A 10 2.61 -13.63 10.30
N ASP A 11 3.64 -13.99 11.05
CA ASP A 11 3.59 -15.08 12.02
C ASP A 11 4.08 -14.58 13.38
N GLY A 12 3.14 -14.27 14.27
CA GLY A 12 3.39 -13.63 15.56
C GLY A 12 4.14 -12.30 15.47
N ALA A 13 4.04 -11.61 14.34
CA ALA A 13 4.80 -10.38 14.09
C ALA A 13 4.35 -9.26 15.03
N ALA A 14 5.30 -8.68 15.76
CA ALA A 14 5.07 -7.57 16.66
C ALA A 14 6.09 -6.44 16.41
N ARG A 15 5.72 -5.21 16.75
CA ARG A 15 6.62 -4.07 16.63
C ARG A 15 6.55 -3.16 17.85
N THR A 16 7.69 -2.96 18.46
CA THR A 16 7.91 -2.04 19.59
C THR A 16 8.92 -0.98 19.16
N PHE A 17 8.59 0.28 19.40
CA PHE A 17 9.49 1.42 19.19
C PHE A 17 10.06 1.87 20.54
N GLY A 18 11.30 2.34 20.53
CA GLY A 18 12.00 2.78 21.73
C GLY A 18 12.48 1.63 22.62
N GLN A 19 13.02 1.96 23.79
CA GLN A 19 13.56 0.99 24.76
C GLN A 19 13.21 1.41 26.19
N GLY A 20 13.19 0.43 27.12
CA GLY A 20 12.93 0.65 28.54
C GLY A 20 11.56 1.28 28.81
N PRO A 21 11.44 2.20 29.78
CA PRO A 21 10.14 2.79 30.18
C PRO A 21 9.45 3.63 29.08
N ARG A 22 10.17 3.98 28.01
CA ARG A 22 9.63 4.74 26.87
C ARG A 22 9.28 3.84 25.68
N ALA A 23 9.32 2.54 25.84
CA ALA A 23 8.95 1.60 24.78
C ALA A 23 7.45 1.67 24.51
N VAL A 24 7.09 1.78 23.22
CA VAL A 24 5.70 1.79 22.76
C VAL A 24 5.47 0.58 21.88
N VAL A 25 4.56 -0.28 22.28
CA VAL A 25 4.13 -1.43 21.47
C VAL A 25 3.13 -0.93 20.44
N ALA A 26 3.60 -0.72 19.21
CA ALA A 26 2.78 -0.22 18.11
C ALA A 26 1.99 -1.34 17.41
N LEU A 27 2.53 -2.57 17.41
CA LEU A 27 1.82 -3.76 16.93
C LEU A 27 2.06 -4.90 17.92
N GLN A 28 0.98 -5.45 18.45
CA GLN A 28 0.96 -6.67 19.27
C GLN A 28 1.22 -7.91 18.37
N PRO A 29 1.63 -9.06 18.94
CA PRO A 29 1.82 -10.28 18.16
C PRO A 29 0.62 -10.58 17.28
N THR A 30 0.85 -10.51 15.96
CA THR A 30 -0.19 -10.60 14.93
C THR A 30 0.15 -11.72 13.96
N THR A 31 -0.81 -12.60 13.70
CA THR A 31 -0.72 -13.65 12.68
C THR A 31 -1.83 -13.42 11.65
N CYS A 32 -1.43 -13.26 10.38
CA CYS A 32 -2.36 -13.07 9.27
C CYS A 32 -1.72 -13.51 7.96
N GLU A 33 -2.54 -13.84 6.98
CA GLU A 33 -2.14 -14.18 5.62
C GLU A 33 -2.92 -13.34 4.62
N ILE A 34 -2.23 -12.93 3.56
CA ILE A 34 -2.79 -12.12 2.48
C ILE A 34 -2.58 -12.88 1.19
N PHE A 35 -3.65 -13.16 0.48
CA PHE A 35 -3.64 -13.88 -0.78
C PHE A 35 -3.87 -12.93 -1.96
N ALA A 36 -3.42 -13.33 -3.15
CA ALA A 36 -3.70 -12.60 -4.37
C ALA A 36 -5.20 -12.36 -4.56
N GLY A 37 -5.56 -11.17 -5.05
CA GLY A 37 -6.95 -10.75 -5.28
C GLY A 37 -7.75 -10.38 -4.02
N THR A 38 -7.19 -10.51 -2.79
CA THR A 38 -7.89 -10.04 -1.58
C THR A 38 -7.93 -8.51 -1.54
N ARG A 39 -9.04 -7.94 -1.04
CA ARG A 39 -9.21 -6.50 -0.88
C ARG A 39 -9.69 -6.22 0.55
N ILE A 40 -8.82 -5.59 1.34
CA ILE A 40 -8.95 -5.49 2.79
C ILE A 40 -8.91 -4.03 3.21
N ALA A 41 -9.90 -3.59 3.99
CA ALA A 41 -9.85 -2.35 4.74
C ALA A 41 -9.34 -2.61 6.16
N VAL A 42 -8.22 -1.99 6.53
CA VAL A 42 -7.72 -1.98 7.91
C VAL A 42 -8.22 -0.72 8.58
N THR A 43 -9.21 -0.86 9.47
CA THR A 43 -9.88 0.25 10.14
C THR A 43 -9.44 0.39 11.60
N GLY A 44 -9.56 1.58 12.14
CA GLY A 44 -9.25 1.85 13.56
C GLY A 44 -8.80 3.29 13.80
N PRO A 45 -8.80 3.74 15.06
CA PRO A 45 -8.42 5.11 15.41
C PRO A 45 -6.97 5.43 15.03
N SER A 46 -6.64 6.73 14.99
CA SER A 46 -5.25 7.17 14.82
C SER A 46 -4.37 6.57 15.93
N GLY A 47 -3.16 6.17 15.58
CA GLY A 47 -2.23 5.54 16.52
C GLY A 47 -2.53 4.07 16.87
N SER A 48 -3.56 3.45 16.27
CA SER A 48 -3.90 2.05 16.58
C SER A 48 -2.93 1.01 16.04
N GLY A 49 -1.95 1.38 15.18
CA GLY A 49 -0.95 0.49 14.60
C GLY A 49 -1.15 0.14 13.14
N LYS A 50 -2.13 0.73 12.43
CA LYS A 50 -2.42 0.47 11.00
C LYS A 50 -1.19 0.67 10.12
N SER A 51 -0.58 1.85 10.17
CA SER A 51 0.64 2.17 9.39
C SER A 51 1.80 1.24 9.73
N THR A 52 1.95 0.87 11.00
CA THR A 52 2.99 -0.08 11.43
C THR A 52 2.78 -1.44 10.78
N LEU A 53 1.55 -1.96 10.75
CA LEU A 53 1.23 -3.21 10.07
C LEU A 53 1.56 -3.12 8.57
N LEU A 54 1.11 -2.03 7.90
CA LEU A 54 1.39 -1.83 6.48
C LEU A 54 2.90 -1.74 6.21
N HIS A 55 3.67 -1.03 7.03
CA HIS A 55 5.12 -0.93 6.87
C HIS A 55 5.85 -2.27 7.04
N LEU A 56 5.38 -3.12 7.96
CA LEU A 56 5.91 -4.48 8.10
C LEU A 56 5.58 -5.33 6.86
N LEU A 57 4.33 -5.31 6.39
CA LEU A 57 3.90 -6.00 5.17
C LEU A 57 4.61 -5.50 3.91
N ALA A 58 4.94 -4.21 3.86
CA ALA A 58 5.74 -3.61 2.80
C ALA A 58 7.23 -4.01 2.90
N GLY A 59 7.70 -4.60 3.98
CA GLY A 59 9.11 -4.79 4.24
C GLY A 59 9.89 -3.47 4.43
N LEU A 60 9.20 -2.37 4.71
CA LEU A 60 9.82 -1.07 5.02
C LEU A 60 10.39 -1.05 6.44
N ASP A 61 9.79 -1.83 7.33
CA ASP A 61 10.26 -2.00 8.71
C ASP A 61 10.46 -3.50 9.02
N ALA A 62 11.06 -3.82 10.16
CA ALA A 62 11.27 -5.18 10.62
C ALA A 62 10.52 -5.41 11.94
N PRO A 63 9.90 -6.58 12.14
CA PRO A 63 9.26 -6.89 13.41
C PRO A 63 10.31 -7.03 14.52
N THR A 64 9.94 -6.66 15.75
CA THR A 64 10.77 -6.90 16.96
C THR A 64 10.60 -8.31 17.50
N LEU A 65 9.47 -8.97 17.20
CA LEU A 65 9.18 -10.38 17.49
C LEU A 65 8.42 -10.98 16.31
N GLY A 66 8.52 -12.29 16.15
CA GLY A 66 7.87 -13.02 15.06
C GLY A 66 8.54 -12.75 13.72
N THR A 67 7.83 -13.06 12.64
CA THR A 67 8.35 -12.92 11.27
C THR A 67 7.31 -12.37 10.31
N VAL A 68 7.81 -11.69 9.26
CA VAL A 68 7.02 -11.35 8.07
C VAL A 68 7.72 -11.98 6.87
N THR A 69 6.95 -12.69 6.06
CA THR A 69 7.45 -13.39 4.86
C THR A 69 6.55 -13.12 3.67
N TRP A 70 7.08 -13.34 2.46
CA TRP A 70 6.38 -13.12 1.19
C TRP A 70 6.52 -14.36 0.29
N PRO A 71 5.82 -15.46 0.62
CA PRO A 71 6.02 -16.78 -0.01
C PRO A 71 5.84 -16.80 -1.52
N GLU A 72 4.99 -15.91 -2.08
CA GLU A 72 4.77 -15.79 -3.54
C GLU A 72 5.81 -14.88 -4.21
N ILE A 73 6.34 -13.89 -3.47
CA ILE A 73 7.26 -12.89 -4.03
C ILE A 73 8.71 -13.32 -3.90
N GLY A 74 9.09 -13.86 -2.74
CA GLY A 74 10.46 -14.23 -2.40
C GLY A 74 11.04 -13.43 -1.23
N PRO A 75 12.37 -13.28 -1.16
CA PRO A 75 13.03 -12.60 -0.05
C PRO A 75 12.76 -11.08 -0.06
N ARG A 76 13.07 -10.42 1.07
CA ARG A 76 12.77 -9.00 1.29
C ARG A 76 13.36 -8.05 0.25
N ASP A 77 14.51 -8.37 -0.31
CA ASP A 77 15.18 -7.59 -1.36
C ASP A 77 14.47 -7.71 -2.73
N ALA A 78 13.70 -8.76 -2.95
CA ALA A 78 12.88 -8.93 -4.15
C ALA A 78 11.56 -8.14 -4.14
N LEU A 79 11.17 -7.51 -3.01
CA LEU A 79 9.88 -6.82 -2.88
C LEU A 79 9.80 -5.56 -3.73
N ARG A 80 10.90 -4.84 -3.83
CA ARG A 80 10.99 -3.57 -4.55
C ARG A 80 12.06 -3.66 -5.64
N PRO A 81 11.90 -2.86 -6.68
CA PRO A 81 11.01 -1.70 -6.82
C PRO A 81 9.61 -1.99 -7.34
N SER A 82 9.28 -3.19 -7.79
CA SER A 82 8.08 -3.41 -8.59
C SER A 82 7.03 -4.34 -7.98
N ARG A 83 7.41 -5.24 -7.04
CA ARG A 83 6.48 -6.28 -6.55
C ARG A 83 5.48 -5.80 -5.49
N ILE A 84 5.83 -4.75 -4.74
CA ILE A 84 4.95 -4.13 -3.75
C ILE A 84 4.85 -2.64 -4.07
N GLY A 85 3.63 -2.16 -4.30
CA GLY A 85 3.30 -0.75 -4.40
C GLY A 85 2.87 -0.20 -3.04
N VAL A 86 3.39 0.97 -2.67
CA VAL A 86 3.02 1.63 -1.41
C VAL A 86 2.58 3.05 -1.70
N VAL A 87 1.37 3.38 -1.23
CA VAL A 87 0.83 4.74 -1.20
C VAL A 87 0.84 5.20 0.26
N PHE A 88 1.59 6.26 0.53
CA PHE A 88 1.70 6.83 1.87
C PHE A 88 0.59 7.87 2.13
N GLN A 89 0.35 8.18 3.39
CA GLN A 89 -0.64 9.17 3.84
C GLN A 89 -0.42 10.56 3.23
N GLY A 90 0.80 10.92 2.88
CA GLY A 90 1.13 12.15 2.15
C GLY A 90 1.77 11.85 0.81
N PRO A 91 1.68 12.78 -0.16
CA PRO A 91 2.29 12.61 -1.47
C PRO A 91 3.83 12.62 -1.33
N SER A 92 4.43 11.45 -1.25
CA SER A 92 5.87 11.27 -1.07
C SER A 92 6.64 11.44 -2.40
N LEU A 93 6.32 12.47 -3.18
CA LEU A 93 7.00 12.78 -4.43
C LEU A 93 8.40 13.36 -4.17
N LEU A 94 9.31 13.10 -5.08
CA LEU A 94 10.66 13.64 -5.04
C LEU A 94 10.65 15.04 -5.68
N PRO A 95 10.92 16.12 -4.93
CA PRO A 95 10.77 17.48 -5.41
C PRO A 95 11.58 17.84 -6.67
N PRO A 96 12.82 17.33 -6.85
CA PRO A 96 13.61 17.67 -8.03
C PRO A 96 13.20 16.93 -9.31
N LEU A 97 12.25 15.99 -9.21
CA LEU A 97 11.76 15.22 -10.35
C LEU A 97 10.39 15.74 -10.80
N THR A 98 10.18 15.82 -12.10
CA THR A 98 8.86 16.07 -12.69
C THR A 98 7.87 14.97 -12.31
N VAL A 99 6.60 15.19 -12.56
CA VAL A 99 5.52 14.22 -12.31
C VAL A 99 5.80 12.90 -13.06
N VAL A 100 6.14 12.97 -14.36
CA VAL A 100 6.42 11.75 -15.14
C VAL A 100 7.65 11.03 -14.65
N GLU A 101 8.70 11.73 -14.25
CA GLU A 101 9.92 11.13 -13.70
C GLU A 101 9.67 10.47 -12.34
N ASN A 102 8.85 11.08 -11.47
CA ASN A 102 8.40 10.46 -10.23
C ASN A 102 7.68 9.14 -10.47
N VAL A 103 6.79 9.10 -11.46
CA VAL A 103 6.02 7.90 -11.81
C VAL A 103 6.88 6.85 -12.53
N ALA A 104 7.87 7.27 -13.31
CA ALA A 104 8.81 6.39 -14.01
C ALA A 104 9.82 5.70 -13.06
N LEU A 105 10.08 6.30 -11.90
CA LEU A 105 11.15 5.87 -10.99
C LEU A 105 11.13 4.37 -10.63
N PRO A 106 9.99 3.74 -10.29
CA PRO A 106 9.98 2.30 -10.01
C PRO A 106 10.43 1.43 -11.19
N LEU A 107 10.10 1.84 -12.43
CA LEU A 107 10.52 1.12 -13.63
C LEU A 107 12.02 1.28 -13.91
N LEU A 108 12.55 2.48 -13.71
CA LEU A 108 14.00 2.75 -13.83
C LEU A 108 14.79 1.91 -12.81
N LEU A 109 14.34 1.89 -11.55
CA LEU A 109 14.95 1.08 -10.50
C LEU A 109 14.82 -0.43 -10.76
N ALA A 110 13.81 -0.85 -11.54
CA ALA A 110 13.65 -2.23 -12.01
C ALA A 110 14.53 -2.55 -13.24
N GLY A 111 15.39 -1.62 -13.68
CA GLY A 111 16.31 -1.81 -14.80
C GLY A 111 15.68 -1.64 -16.18
N ARG A 112 14.51 -1.01 -16.29
CA ARG A 112 13.94 -0.63 -17.58
C ARG A 112 14.72 0.53 -18.19
N THR A 113 14.72 0.60 -19.51
CA THR A 113 15.28 1.76 -20.21
C THR A 113 14.47 3.02 -19.91
N GLU A 114 15.08 4.20 -20.06
CA GLU A 114 14.40 5.48 -19.86
C GLU A 114 13.15 5.61 -20.74
N ALA A 115 13.23 5.19 -22.00
CA ALA A 115 12.11 5.21 -22.94
C ALA A 115 10.94 4.31 -22.48
N GLU A 116 11.23 3.09 -22.03
CA GLU A 116 10.22 2.18 -21.49
C GLU A 116 9.59 2.71 -20.19
N ALA A 117 10.42 3.26 -19.31
CA ALA A 117 9.97 3.81 -18.03
C ALA A 117 9.08 5.04 -18.23
N THR A 118 9.47 5.94 -19.12
CA THR A 118 8.69 7.14 -19.46
C THR A 118 7.35 6.74 -20.13
N SER A 119 7.38 5.78 -21.06
CA SER A 119 6.15 5.29 -21.70
C SER A 119 5.20 4.66 -20.68
N GLY A 120 5.70 3.81 -19.77
CA GLY A 120 4.90 3.22 -18.71
C GLY A 120 4.35 4.26 -17.72
N ALA A 121 5.13 5.27 -17.39
CA ALA A 121 4.71 6.37 -16.53
C ALA A 121 3.61 7.21 -17.19
N THR A 122 3.74 7.54 -18.48
CA THR A 122 2.74 8.28 -19.23
C THR A 122 1.42 7.53 -19.26
N ALA A 123 1.45 6.24 -19.57
CA ALA A 123 0.23 5.40 -19.56
C ALA A 123 -0.43 5.30 -18.16
N ALA A 124 0.37 5.32 -17.08
CA ALA A 124 -0.17 5.35 -15.72
C ALA A 124 -0.80 6.71 -15.38
N LEU A 125 -0.23 7.81 -15.84
CA LEU A 125 -0.79 9.15 -15.68
C LEU A 125 -2.08 9.35 -16.49
N GLU A 126 -2.15 8.84 -17.71
CA GLU A 126 -3.35 8.88 -18.55
C GLU A 126 -4.54 8.21 -17.88
N ARG A 127 -4.35 7.04 -17.25
CA ARG A 127 -5.41 6.32 -16.52
C ARG A 127 -6.00 7.11 -15.34
N LEU A 128 -5.29 8.11 -14.85
CA LEU A 128 -5.67 8.93 -13.70
C LEU A 128 -6.06 10.36 -14.10
N ASP A 129 -6.18 10.63 -15.40
CA ASP A 129 -6.42 11.97 -15.94
C ASP A 129 -5.40 13.01 -15.43
N LEU A 130 -4.09 12.62 -15.45
CA LEU A 130 -2.98 13.45 -14.99
C LEU A 130 -1.94 13.70 -16.09
N ALA A 131 -2.23 13.35 -17.33
CA ALA A 131 -1.27 13.45 -18.45
C ALA A 131 -0.78 14.89 -18.69
N ASP A 132 -1.64 15.88 -18.48
CA ASP A 132 -1.35 17.32 -18.59
C ASP A 132 -0.37 17.83 -17.51
N LEU A 133 -0.18 17.08 -16.44
CA LEU A 133 0.74 17.39 -15.37
C LEU A 133 2.13 16.79 -15.55
N ALA A 134 2.36 15.96 -16.56
CA ALA A 134 3.55 15.12 -16.72
C ALA A 134 4.87 15.89 -16.59
N SER A 135 4.95 17.11 -17.16
CA SER A 135 6.16 17.95 -17.15
C SER A 135 6.27 18.87 -15.93
N LYS A 136 5.26 18.92 -15.05
CA LYS A 136 5.26 19.80 -13.87
C LYS A 136 6.13 19.21 -12.74
N LEU A 137 6.62 20.09 -11.89
CA LEU A 137 7.26 19.73 -10.63
C LEU A 137 6.20 19.53 -9.52
N PRO A 138 6.50 18.77 -8.46
CA PRO A 138 5.57 18.56 -7.33
C PRO A 138 5.06 19.85 -6.68
N GLU A 139 5.85 20.92 -6.68
CA GLU A 139 5.47 22.24 -6.15
C GLU A 139 4.48 23.01 -7.03
N GLU A 140 4.29 22.60 -8.28
CA GLU A 140 3.40 23.25 -9.25
C GLU A 140 2.01 22.59 -9.30
N ILE A 141 1.77 21.55 -8.50
CA ILE A 141 0.52 20.79 -8.49
C ILE A 141 -0.15 20.83 -7.11
N SER A 142 -1.47 20.67 -7.08
CA SER A 142 -2.20 20.63 -5.80
C SER A 142 -1.88 19.36 -4.98
N GLY A 143 -2.12 19.38 -3.68
CA GLY A 143 -1.95 18.23 -2.81
C GLY A 143 -2.74 17.00 -3.28
N GLY A 144 -3.97 17.19 -3.76
CA GLY A 144 -4.80 16.13 -4.33
C GLY A 144 -4.22 15.55 -5.62
N GLN A 145 -3.71 16.41 -6.52
CA GLN A 145 -3.00 15.95 -7.71
C GLN A 145 -1.73 15.17 -7.35
N ALA A 146 -0.94 15.68 -6.40
CA ALA A 146 0.27 15.01 -5.93
C ALA A 146 -0.03 13.63 -5.31
N GLN A 147 -1.15 13.49 -4.58
CA GLN A 147 -1.59 12.20 -4.04
C GLN A 147 -1.96 11.22 -5.18
N ARG A 148 -2.71 11.66 -6.19
CA ARG A 148 -3.03 10.83 -7.35
C ARG A 148 -1.77 10.44 -8.16
N VAL A 149 -0.79 11.32 -8.28
CA VAL A 149 0.53 11.01 -8.85
C VAL A 149 1.27 9.94 -8.02
N ALA A 150 1.21 10.01 -6.69
CA ALA A 150 1.78 8.98 -5.82
C ALA A 150 1.11 7.61 -6.01
N VAL A 151 -0.21 7.59 -6.25
CA VAL A 151 -0.95 6.38 -6.63
C VAL A 151 -0.48 5.85 -7.99
N ALA A 152 -0.38 6.71 -9.03
CA ALA A 152 0.17 6.32 -10.33
C ALA A 152 1.53 5.66 -10.19
N ARG A 153 2.43 6.27 -9.40
CA ARG A 153 3.76 5.72 -9.13
C ARG A 153 3.71 4.34 -8.49
N ALA A 154 2.83 4.13 -7.51
CA ALA A 154 2.70 2.84 -6.83
C ALA A 154 2.20 1.73 -7.77
N LEU A 155 1.41 2.08 -8.79
CA LEU A 155 0.82 1.15 -9.75
C LEU A 155 1.73 0.83 -10.94
N THR A 156 2.66 1.70 -11.27
CA THR A 156 3.48 1.62 -12.50
C THR A 156 4.29 0.32 -12.61
N GLY A 157 4.73 -0.25 -11.48
CA GLY A 157 5.48 -1.51 -11.43
C GLY A 157 4.64 -2.78 -11.59
N HIS A 158 3.33 -2.68 -11.76
CA HIS A 158 2.39 -3.81 -11.74
C HIS A 158 2.56 -4.69 -10.49
N PRO A 159 2.41 -4.12 -9.28
CA PRO A 159 2.64 -4.84 -8.05
C PRO A 159 1.63 -5.98 -7.85
N VAL A 160 2.05 -7.02 -7.13
CA VAL A 160 1.17 -8.11 -6.68
C VAL A 160 0.55 -7.83 -5.31
N LEU A 161 1.09 -6.83 -4.61
CA LEU A 161 0.55 -6.31 -3.34
C LEU A 161 0.56 -4.79 -3.36
N LEU A 162 -0.61 -4.20 -3.17
CA LEU A 162 -0.83 -2.77 -3.03
C LEU A 162 -1.16 -2.45 -1.56
N LEU A 163 -0.41 -1.55 -0.98
CA LEU A 163 -0.58 -1.08 0.39
C LEU A 163 -0.82 0.43 0.36
N ALA A 164 -1.99 0.87 0.82
CA ALA A 164 -2.35 2.28 0.86
C ALA A 164 -2.63 2.71 2.31
N ASP A 165 -1.82 3.61 2.83
CA ASP A 165 -1.95 4.15 4.19
C ASP A 165 -2.62 5.51 4.14
N GLU A 166 -3.89 5.58 4.56
CA GLU A 166 -4.75 6.76 4.57
C GLU A 166 -4.70 7.53 3.22
N PRO A 167 -4.92 6.85 2.08
CA PRO A 167 -4.66 7.43 0.75
C PRO A 167 -5.58 8.62 0.41
N THR A 168 -6.65 8.80 1.18
CA THR A 168 -7.69 9.84 0.98
C THR A 168 -7.69 10.91 2.05
N GLY A 169 -6.87 10.79 3.10
CA GLY A 169 -6.95 11.62 4.31
C GLY A 169 -6.68 13.12 4.13
N GLN A 170 -6.20 13.55 2.96
CA GLN A 170 -5.96 14.96 2.62
C GLN A 170 -6.76 15.43 1.39
N LEU A 171 -7.75 14.64 0.96
CA LEU A 171 -8.54 14.90 -0.23
C LEU A 171 -9.96 15.30 0.15
N ASP A 172 -10.60 16.11 -0.72
CA ASP A 172 -12.04 16.26 -0.69
C ASP A 172 -12.73 14.94 -1.11
N HIS A 173 -14.03 14.87 -0.88
CA HIS A 173 -14.81 13.65 -1.08
C HIS A 173 -14.76 13.11 -2.52
N GLU A 174 -14.81 14.00 -3.53
CA GLU A 174 -14.77 13.60 -4.94
C GLU A 174 -13.42 13.02 -5.34
N ASN A 175 -12.33 13.69 -4.97
CA ASN A 175 -10.96 13.20 -5.20
C ASN A 175 -10.66 11.93 -4.38
N ALA A 176 -11.20 11.82 -3.18
CA ALA A 176 -11.08 10.61 -2.34
C ALA A 176 -11.70 9.39 -3.02
N SER A 177 -12.93 9.53 -3.54
CA SER A 177 -13.60 8.46 -4.27
C SER A 177 -12.80 8.03 -5.50
N ALA A 178 -12.33 8.99 -6.30
CA ALA A 178 -11.54 8.71 -7.51
C ALA A 178 -10.24 7.93 -7.19
N VAL A 179 -9.55 8.26 -6.11
CA VAL A 179 -8.34 7.51 -5.68
C VAL A 179 -8.67 6.07 -5.32
N VAL A 180 -9.77 5.84 -4.59
CA VAL A 180 -10.17 4.48 -4.21
C VAL A 180 -10.62 3.68 -5.43
N ASP A 181 -11.36 4.30 -6.37
CA ASP A 181 -11.77 3.68 -7.63
C ASP A 181 -10.56 3.12 -8.39
N VAL A 182 -9.54 3.95 -8.55
CA VAL A 182 -8.31 3.55 -9.26
C VAL A 182 -7.56 2.42 -8.55
N LEU A 183 -7.44 2.48 -7.22
CA LEU A 183 -6.79 1.42 -6.46
C LEU A 183 -7.54 0.09 -6.59
N GLU A 184 -8.87 0.11 -6.50
CA GLU A 184 -9.70 -1.08 -6.66
C GLU A 184 -9.65 -1.64 -8.08
N GLU A 185 -9.78 -0.78 -9.09
CA GLU A 185 -9.70 -1.16 -10.49
C GLU A 185 -8.33 -1.78 -10.83
N ALA A 186 -7.24 -1.15 -10.38
CA ALA A 186 -5.90 -1.65 -10.59
C ALA A 186 -5.69 -3.02 -9.93
N ALA A 187 -6.14 -3.21 -8.69
CA ALA A 187 -6.07 -4.47 -7.98
C ALA A 187 -6.90 -5.56 -8.68
N GLN A 188 -8.10 -5.21 -9.15
CA GLN A 188 -8.98 -6.15 -9.85
C GLN A 188 -8.40 -6.61 -11.19
N HIS A 189 -7.86 -5.68 -12.00
CA HIS A 189 -7.29 -6.00 -13.30
C HIS A 189 -5.99 -6.82 -13.21
N SER A 190 -5.16 -6.54 -12.22
CA SER A 190 -3.88 -7.25 -12.03
C SER A 190 -3.99 -8.51 -11.19
N GLY A 191 -5.10 -8.74 -10.50
CA GLY A 191 -5.22 -9.78 -9.49
C GLY A 191 -4.38 -9.51 -8.23
N ALA A 192 -3.88 -8.29 -8.05
CA ALA A 192 -3.10 -7.91 -6.87
C ALA A 192 -3.94 -7.94 -5.60
N ALA A 193 -3.30 -8.22 -4.47
CA ALA A 193 -3.88 -7.95 -3.17
C ALA A 193 -3.88 -6.44 -2.90
N LEU A 194 -4.96 -5.90 -2.34
CA LEU A 194 -5.10 -4.50 -1.94
C LEU A 194 -5.40 -4.41 -0.45
N ILE A 195 -4.58 -3.67 0.29
CA ILE A 195 -4.83 -3.33 1.68
C ILE A 195 -4.87 -1.82 1.81
N VAL A 196 -5.99 -1.30 2.29
CA VAL A 196 -6.20 0.13 2.56
C VAL A 196 -6.36 0.32 4.06
N ALA A 197 -5.42 1.00 4.69
CA ALA A 197 -5.58 1.49 6.04
C ALA A 197 -6.37 2.81 5.99
N THR A 198 -7.46 2.89 6.70
CA THR A 198 -8.29 4.09 6.74
C THR A 198 -9.08 4.21 8.04
N HIS A 199 -9.39 5.45 8.42
CA HIS A 199 -10.37 5.75 9.45
C HIS A 199 -11.73 6.20 8.86
N ASP A 200 -11.80 6.34 7.53
CA ASP A 200 -13.01 6.72 6.81
C ASP A 200 -13.92 5.51 6.61
N PRO A 201 -15.16 5.53 7.15
CA PRO A 201 -16.13 4.45 7.00
C PRO A 201 -16.54 4.21 5.54
N GLU A 202 -16.66 5.27 4.72
CA GLU A 202 -17.09 5.15 3.33
C GLU A 202 -16.06 4.41 2.49
N VAL A 203 -14.77 4.71 2.68
CA VAL A 203 -13.68 3.97 2.06
C VAL A 203 -13.67 2.52 2.54
N ALA A 204 -13.86 2.30 3.84
CA ALA A 204 -13.86 0.96 4.41
C ALA A 204 -15.05 0.10 3.90
N GLU A 205 -16.20 0.73 3.61
CA GLU A 205 -17.40 0.05 3.11
C GLU A 205 -17.27 -0.46 1.68
N ARG A 206 -16.37 0.09 0.93
CA ARG A 206 -16.09 -0.31 -0.44
C ARG A 206 -15.34 -1.63 -0.54
N LEU A 207 -14.51 -1.97 0.45
CA LEU A 207 -13.71 -3.20 0.40
C LEU A 207 -14.45 -4.37 1.05
N PRO A 208 -14.39 -5.58 0.45
CA PRO A 208 -15.17 -6.75 0.88
C PRO A 208 -14.73 -7.30 2.24
N GLU A 209 -13.48 -7.09 2.62
CA GLU A 209 -12.95 -7.57 3.89
C GLU A 209 -12.58 -6.42 4.80
N ARG A 210 -12.87 -6.57 6.12
CA ARG A 210 -12.52 -5.56 7.12
C ARG A 210 -11.73 -6.18 8.25
N TRP A 211 -10.61 -5.56 8.54
CA TRP A 211 -9.78 -5.84 9.69
C TRP A 211 -9.86 -4.65 10.65
N LEU A 212 -10.09 -4.92 11.93
CA LEU A 212 -10.14 -3.88 12.95
C LEU A 212 -8.82 -3.83 13.71
N MET A 213 -8.19 -2.65 13.72
CA MET A 213 -6.98 -2.40 14.49
C MET A 213 -7.31 -1.53 15.71
N ARG A 214 -7.00 -2.03 16.90
CA ARG A 214 -7.17 -1.28 18.15
C ARG A 214 -6.04 -1.59 19.13
N ASP A 215 -5.39 -0.55 19.66
CA ASP A 215 -4.30 -0.67 20.63
C ASP A 215 -3.19 -1.67 20.20
N GLY A 216 -2.82 -1.60 18.93
CA GLY A 216 -1.83 -2.50 18.32
C GLY A 216 -2.34 -3.92 18.05
N ARG A 217 -3.59 -4.25 18.32
CA ARG A 217 -4.18 -5.58 18.10
C ARG A 217 -5.02 -5.59 16.85
N LEU A 218 -4.79 -6.62 16.03
CA LEU A 218 -5.59 -6.90 14.85
C LEU A 218 -6.71 -7.88 15.20
N ALA A 219 -7.94 -7.52 14.84
CA ALA A 219 -9.11 -8.38 14.91
C ALA A 219 -9.74 -8.52 13.53
N PHE A 220 -10.13 -9.75 13.18
CA PHE A 220 -10.79 -10.06 11.92
C PHE A 220 -12.30 -10.03 12.10
N THR A 221 -13.04 -9.48 11.15
CA THR A 221 -14.49 -9.68 11.10
C THR A 221 -14.83 -11.14 10.78
N THR A 222 -15.96 -11.60 11.24
CA THR A 222 -16.38 -13.01 11.42
C THR A 222 -16.23 -13.94 10.21
N ALA A 223 -16.05 -13.44 8.99
CA ALA A 223 -15.91 -14.24 7.76
C ALA A 223 -14.55 -14.96 7.62
N GLN A 224 -13.48 -14.45 8.25
CA GLN A 224 -12.12 -14.98 8.08
C GLN A 224 -11.67 -16.02 9.11
N ARG A 225 -12.45 -16.29 10.17
CA ARG A 225 -12.10 -17.34 11.15
C ARG A 225 -12.05 -18.76 10.56
N ALA A 226 -12.51 -18.95 9.33
CA ALA A 226 -12.56 -20.26 8.69
C ALA A 226 -11.21 -20.78 8.17
N TRP A 227 -10.23 -19.91 7.95
CA TRP A 227 -8.92 -20.25 7.37
C TRP A 227 -7.80 -20.46 8.41
N LEU A 228 -8.05 -20.13 9.67
CA LEU A 228 -7.09 -20.28 10.79
C LEU A 228 -7.28 -21.58 11.60
N ARG A 229 -7.99 -22.58 11.03
CA ARG A 229 -8.19 -23.89 11.66
C ARG A 229 -7.43 -24.99 10.94
#